data_c0dc22f0575660448b027d2b221e1401
#
_entry.id   c0dc22f0575660448b027d2b221e1401
#
_cell.length_a   1.000
_cell.length_b   1.000
_cell.length_c   1.000
_cell.angle_alpha   90.00
_cell.angle_beta   90.00
_cell.angle_gamma   90.00
#
_symmetry.space_group_name_H-M   'P 1'
#
loop_
_entity.id
_entity.type
_entity.pdbx_description
1 polymer ?
#
loop_
_entity_poly.entity_id
_entity_poly.type
_entity_poly.pdbx_seq_one_letter_code
_entity_poly.pdbx_strand_id
1 'polypeptide(L)'
;MNRQAIYAILTILLIPLGLLWVFVYMTTDTPAPKHVPVKIVTDNVAYQQIAASVAGKSGQVTLVSAILPTKNQRRAFKSAEIILTDSHQDQLLTQRNKQQLHSKILVASDVVNDQGAGNYWLSPEIMLRTINRLSDLLSDFDPQNRDVYMHNSQKLLDNHQALSNGINTLKSKNNVQYIATNNAQQIFMSQLNYRRVLPDVETADDKAFDQISQDFKAKKIKFILTAPQDQSQNDQRLVKLAKDAKIPVITFNQVLPHDENVLAWQFNFVTQINNAIQTIESGK
;
A
#
# COMPACT_ATOMS: atom_id res chain seq x y z
N MET A 1 -61.97 37.13 32.57
CA MET A 1 -60.77 37.24 31.68
C MET A 1 -61.17 37.89 30.36
N ASN A 2 -60.50 38.96 29.95
CA ASN A 2 -60.94 39.78 28.79
C ASN A 2 -60.69 38.96 27.52
N ARG A 3 -61.68 38.83 26.59
CA ARG A 3 -61.57 38.02 25.36
C ARG A 3 -60.36 38.39 24.56
N GLN A 4 -59.97 39.66 24.60
CA GLN A 4 -58.72 40.13 23.88
C GLN A 4 -57.44 39.53 24.47
N ALA A 5 -57.35 39.33 25.79
CA ALA A 5 -56.19 38.71 26.46
C ALA A 5 -56.07 37.22 26.07
N ILE A 6 -57.19 36.50 25.90
CA ILE A 6 -57.22 35.11 25.49
C ILE A 6 -56.68 34.96 24.06
N TYR A 7 -57.14 35.84 23.12
CA TYR A 7 -56.65 35.83 21.76
C TYR A 7 -55.16 36.18 21.65
N ALA A 8 -54.66 37.13 22.44
CA ALA A 8 -53.23 37.47 22.49
C ALA A 8 -52.36 36.31 22.95
N ILE A 9 -52.78 35.62 24.03
CA ILE A 9 -52.07 34.43 24.56
C ILE A 9 -52.09 33.30 23.52
N LEU A 10 -53.25 33.07 22.89
CA LEU A 10 -53.38 32.02 21.89
C LEU A 10 -52.50 32.29 20.67
N THR A 11 -52.40 33.52 20.20
CA THR A 11 -51.56 33.93 19.07
C THR A 11 -50.07 33.80 19.38
N ILE A 12 -49.64 34.21 20.60
CA ILE A 12 -48.24 34.08 21.04
C ILE A 12 -47.82 32.62 21.16
N LEU A 13 -48.76 31.72 21.45
CA LEU A 13 -48.46 30.27 21.61
C LEU A 13 -48.53 29.51 20.27
N LEU A 14 -49.49 29.85 19.40
CA LEU A 14 -49.70 29.15 18.14
C LEU A 14 -48.67 29.54 17.03
N ILE A 15 -48.22 30.80 17.02
CA ILE A 15 -47.24 31.24 15.98
C ILE A 15 -45.89 30.50 16.10
N PRO A 16 -45.26 30.41 17.32
CA PRO A 16 -44.03 29.64 17.47
C PRO A 16 -44.21 28.14 17.18
N LEU A 17 -45.35 27.57 17.58
CA LEU A 17 -45.65 26.16 17.31
C LEU A 17 -45.83 25.89 15.80
N GLY A 18 -46.50 26.79 15.08
CA GLY A 18 -46.66 26.72 13.63
C GLY A 18 -45.32 26.87 12.89
N LEU A 19 -44.47 27.81 13.34
CA LEU A 19 -43.10 27.96 12.78
C LEU A 19 -42.24 26.75 13.08
N LEU A 20 -42.32 26.19 14.27
CA LEU A 20 -41.59 24.97 14.62
C LEU A 20 -42.04 23.77 13.75
N TRP A 21 -43.37 23.65 13.54
CA TRP A 21 -43.91 22.60 12.65
C TRP A 21 -43.46 22.77 11.21
N VAL A 22 -43.49 23.98 10.67
CA VAL A 22 -42.97 24.30 9.31
C VAL A 22 -41.46 24.01 9.23
N PHE A 23 -40.68 24.39 10.25
CA PHE A 23 -39.24 24.10 10.31
C PHE A 23 -38.95 22.60 10.33
N VAL A 24 -39.65 21.82 11.17
CA VAL A 24 -39.54 20.38 11.21
C VAL A 24 -39.94 19.76 9.87
N TYR A 25 -41.07 20.21 9.30
CA TYR A 25 -41.50 19.71 7.97
C TYR A 25 -40.47 20.00 6.88
N MET A 26 -39.90 21.22 6.84
CA MET A 26 -38.86 21.58 5.86
C MET A 26 -37.53 20.82 6.04
N THR A 27 -37.21 20.42 7.29
CA THR A 27 -35.98 19.69 7.60
C THR A 27 -36.12 18.17 7.46
N THR A 28 -37.34 17.62 7.66
CA THR A 28 -37.58 16.17 7.55
C THR A 28 -37.80 15.69 6.11
N ASP A 29 -38.25 16.55 5.18
CA ASP A 29 -38.53 16.18 3.81
C ASP A 29 -37.34 16.36 2.83
N THR A 30 -36.21 16.90 3.28
CA THR A 30 -34.99 16.87 2.45
C THR A 30 -34.38 15.48 2.49
N PRO A 31 -34.51 14.66 1.44
CA PRO A 31 -33.81 13.37 1.40
C PRO A 31 -32.34 13.66 1.59
N ALA A 32 -31.71 12.96 2.52
CA ALA A 32 -30.27 13.08 2.73
C ALA A 32 -29.55 13.01 1.37
N PRO A 33 -28.65 13.94 1.05
CA PRO A 33 -27.98 13.96 -0.23
C PRO A 33 -27.38 12.58 -0.50
N LYS A 34 -27.75 12.01 -1.64
CA LYS A 34 -27.33 10.68 -2.02
C LYS A 34 -25.81 10.69 -2.10
N HIS A 35 -25.13 9.99 -1.19
CA HIS A 35 -23.68 9.93 -1.20
C HIS A 35 -23.19 9.39 -2.54
N VAL A 36 -22.29 10.14 -3.19
CA VAL A 36 -21.62 9.73 -4.43
C VAL A 36 -20.25 9.18 -4.03
N PRO A 37 -19.98 7.90 -4.27
CA PRO A 37 -18.68 7.30 -3.90
C PRO A 37 -17.50 8.02 -4.58
N VAL A 38 -16.44 8.29 -3.82
CA VAL A 38 -15.19 8.88 -4.34
C VAL A 38 -14.56 7.93 -5.37
N LYS A 39 -14.27 8.45 -6.56
CA LYS A 39 -13.71 7.66 -7.66
C LYS A 39 -12.19 7.64 -7.59
N ILE A 40 -11.64 6.47 -7.32
CA ILE A 40 -10.21 6.22 -7.20
C ILE A 40 -9.75 5.33 -8.35
N VAL A 41 -8.64 5.66 -8.98
CA VAL A 41 -8.01 4.80 -9.98
C VAL A 41 -6.55 4.51 -9.62
N THR A 42 -6.12 3.34 -10.01
CA THR A 42 -4.73 2.88 -9.92
C THR A 42 -4.47 1.88 -11.05
N ASP A 43 -3.23 1.66 -11.42
CA ASP A 43 -2.81 0.60 -12.35
C ASP A 43 -2.17 -0.61 -11.65
N ASN A 44 -2.11 -0.58 -10.32
CA ASN A 44 -1.52 -1.63 -9.51
C ASN A 44 -2.57 -2.33 -8.63
N VAL A 45 -2.64 -3.66 -8.73
CA VAL A 45 -3.58 -4.49 -7.97
C VAL A 45 -3.37 -4.37 -6.45
N ALA A 46 -2.13 -4.22 -5.99
CA ALA A 46 -1.84 -4.05 -4.57
C ALA A 46 -2.47 -2.76 -4.03
N TYR A 47 -2.32 -1.65 -4.75
CA TYR A 47 -2.98 -0.39 -4.39
C TYR A 47 -4.49 -0.44 -4.53
N GLN A 48 -5.01 -1.18 -5.51
CA GLN A 48 -6.45 -1.40 -5.62
C GLN A 48 -7.00 -2.07 -4.36
N GLN A 49 -6.32 -3.09 -3.84
CA GLN A 49 -6.77 -3.81 -2.64
C GLN A 49 -6.80 -2.91 -1.40
N ILE A 50 -5.72 -2.15 -1.14
CA ILE A 50 -5.70 -1.25 0.03
C ILE A 50 -6.70 -0.11 -0.14
N ALA A 51 -6.82 0.45 -1.34
CA ALA A 51 -7.77 1.53 -1.60
C ALA A 51 -9.21 1.08 -1.42
N ALA A 52 -9.56 -0.11 -1.90
CA ALA A 52 -10.89 -0.70 -1.70
C ALA A 52 -11.18 -0.96 -0.21
N SER A 53 -10.16 -1.41 0.54
CA SER A 53 -10.29 -1.67 1.98
C SER A 53 -10.50 -0.37 2.78
N VAL A 54 -9.75 0.69 2.49
CA VAL A 54 -9.85 1.98 3.19
C VAL A 54 -11.14 2.72 2.80
N ALA A 55 -11.42 2.83 1.50
CA ALA A 55 -12.58 3.56 1.00
C ALA A 55 -13.92 2.85 1.32
N GLY A 56 -13.92 1.51 1.40
CA GLY A 56 -15.13 0.74 1.69
C GLY A 56 -16.26 1.06 0.68
N LYS A 57 -17.47 1.21 1.19
CA LYS A 57 -18.64 1.57 0.38
C LYS A 57 -18.68 3.04 -0.04
N SER A 58 -17.86 3.88 0.60
CA SER A 58 -17.77 5.33 0.30
C SER A 58 -16.84 5.64 -0.87
N GLY A 59 -16.15 4.64 -1.44
CA GLY A 59 -15.31 4.80 -2.62
C GLY A 59 -15.56 3.76 -3.69
N GLN A 60 -15.28 4.15 -4.94
CA GLN A 60 -15.28 3.28 -6.11
C GLN A 60 -13.86 3.19 -6.66
N VAL A 61 -13.20 2.05 -6.44
CA VAL A 61 -11.81 1.84 -6.90
C VAL A 61 -11.81 1.07 -8.21
N THR A 62 -11.14 1.61 -9.22
CA THR A 62 -11.03 0.99 -10.54
C THR A 62 -9.56 0.76 -10.91
N LEU A 63 -9.22 -0.48 -11.21
CA LEU A 63 -7.94 -0.83 -11.82
C LEU A 63 -7.97 -0.43 -13.30
N VAL A 64 -6.98 0.35 -13.74
CA VAL A 64 -6.87 0.80 -15.12
C VAL A 64 -5.53 0.37 -15.71
N SER A 65 -5.54 -0.05 -16.98
CA SER A 65 -4.28 -0.31 -17.68
C SER A 65 -3.69 1.02 -18.16
N ALA A 66 -2.46 1.29 -17.78
CA ALA A 66 -1.74 2.48 -18.25
C ALA A 66 -1.37 2.40 -19.74
N ILE A 67 -1.23 1.18 -20.30
CA ILE A 67 -0.78 0.94 -21.67
C ILE A 67 -1.96 0.76 -22.63
N LEU A 68 -2.88 -0.16 -22.30
CA LEU A 68 -4.00 -0.57 -23.17
C LEU A 68 -5.34 -0.49 -22.41
N PRO A 69 -5.81 0.72 -22.04
CA PRO A 69 -7.06 0.84 -21.30
C PRO A 69 -8.28 0.55 -22.17
N THR A 70 -9.23 -0.21 -21.62
CA THR A 70 -10.55 -0.41 -22.22
C THR A 70 -11.36 0.92 -22.26
N LYS A 71 -12.46 0.95 -23.00
CA LYS A 71 -13.35 2.13 -23.02
C LYS A 71 -13.84 2.51 -21.61
N ASN A 72 -14.17 1.52 -20.78
CA ASN A 72 -14.64 1.75 -19.41
C ASN A 72 -13.51 2.28 -18.51
N GLN A 73 -12.31 1.74 -18.62
CA GLN A 73 -11.14 2.21 -17.88
C GLN A 73 -10.76 3.64 -18.26
N ARG A 74 -10.81 4.00 -19.57
CA ARG A 74 -10.59 5.38 -20.01
C ARG A 74 -11.64 6.35 -19.43
N ARG A 75 -12.91 5.92 -19.33
CA ARG A 75 -13.95 6.73 -18.70
C ARG A 75 -13.70 6.88 -17.20
N ALA A 76 -13.36 5.80 -16.49
CA ALA A 76 -13.03 5.82 -15.08
C ALA A 76 -11.83 6.76 -14.82
N PHE A 77 -10.76 6.65 -15.60
CA PHE A 77 -9.58 7.50 -15.48
C PHE A 77 -9.91 8.99 -15.65
N LYS A 78 -10.70 9.35 -16.68
CA LYS A 78 -11.10 10.73 -16.92
C LYS A 78 -12.00 11.34 -15.83
N SER A 79 -12.79 10.49 -15.15
CA SER A 79 -13.68 10.91 -14.08
C SER A 79 -13.12 10.65 -12.69
N ALA A 80 -11.85 10.21 -12.59
CA ALA A 80 -11.21 9.93 -11.31
C ALA A 80 -11.00 11.21 -10.52
N GLU A 81 -11.31 11.13 -9.24
CA GLU A 81 -11.09 12.19 -8.26
C GLU A 81 -9.73 12.03 -7.59
N ILE A 82 -9.30 10.78 -7.42
CA ILE A 82 -7.98 10.41 -6.87
C ILE A 82 -7.29 9.42 -7.82
N ILE A 83 -6.00 9.65 -8.07
CA ILE A 83 -5.09 8.71 -8.72
C ILE A 83 -4.07 8.25 -7.68
N LEU A 84 -4.01 6.94 -7.46
CA LEU A 84 -3.03 6.31 -6.57
C LEU A 84 -2.01 5.55 -7.41
N THR A 85 -0.73 5.93 -7.28
CA THR A 85 0.37 5.37 -8.09
C THR A 85 1.59 5.02 -7.25
N ASP A 86 2.51 4.28 -7.84
CA ASP A 86 3.72 3.79 -7.19
C ASP A 86 4.79 4.89 -7.07
N SER A 87 5.06 5.62 -8.17
CA SER A 87 6.09 6.65 -8.24
C SER A 87 5.69 7.82 -9.13
N HIS A 88 6.46 8.92 -9.07
CA HIS A 88 6.27 10.08 -9.96
C HIS A 88 6.57 9.79 -11.44
N GLN A 89 7.23 8.68 -11.74
CA GLN A 89 7.53 8.24 -13.10
C GLN A 89 6.44 7.34 -13.70
N ASP A 90 5.34 7.15 -12.97
CA ASP A 90 4.21 6.34 -13.40
C ASP A 90 3.52 6.92 -14.65
N GLN A 91 3.14 6.02 -15.57
CA GLN A 91 2.48 6.40 -16.81
C GLN A 91 1.10 7.02 -16.59
N LEU A 92 0.38 6.67 -15.52
CA LEU A 92 -0.88 7.31 -15.19
C LEU A 92 -0.72 8.80 -14.93
N LEU A 93 0.35 9.21 -14.24
CA LEU A 93 0.63 10.63 -13.99
C LEU A 93 1.00 11.36 -15.28
N THR A 94 1.80 10.74 -16.14
CA THR A 94 2.11 11.27 -17.47
C THR A 94 0.83 11.50 -18.29
N GLN A 95 -0.08 10.53 -18.31
CA GLN A 95 -1.35 10.63 -19.02
C GLN A 95 -2.29 11.67 -18.39
N ARG A 96 -2.36 11.74 -17.04
CA ARG A 96 -3.12 12.75 -16.31
C ARG A 96 -2.70 14.16 -16.73
N ASN A 97 -1.40 14.42 -16.72
CA ASN A 97 -0.84 15.73 -17.07
C ASN A 97 -1.09 16.08 -18.55
N LYS A 98 -0.88 15.10 -19.45
CA LYS A 98 -1.15 15.27 -20.89
C LYS A 98 -2.63 15.59 -21.18
N GLN A 99 -3.56 15.02 -20.41
CA GLN A 99 -5.00 15.26 -20.55
C GLN A 99 -5.50 16.41 -19.66
N GLN A 100 -4.63 17.09 -18.92
CA GLN A 100 -4.94 18.20 -18.01
C GLN A 100 -6.06 17.86 -16.99
N LEU A 101 -6.05 16.63 -16.46
CA LEU A 101 -7.03 16.21 -15.48
C LEU A 101 -6.71 16.81 -14.10
N HIS A 102 -7.76 17.14 -13.33
CA HIS A 102 -7.64 17.79 -12.01
C HIS A 102 -7.68 16.81 -10.83
N SER A 103 -7.60 15.50 -11.11
CA SER A 103 -7.57 14.47 -10.05
C SER A 103 -6.50 14.78 -9.02
N LYS A 104 -6.80 14.58 -7.73
CA LYS A 104 -5.77 14.54 -6.67
C LYS A 104 -4.87 13.35 -6.90
N ILE A 105 -3.61 13.46 -6.50
CA ILE A 105 -2.65 12.36 -6.64
C ILE A 105 -2.13 11.93 -5.27
N LEU A 106 -2.01 10.62 -5.10
CA LEU A 106 -1.27 10.00 -4.02
C LEU A 106 -0.19 9.12 -4.63
N VAL A 107 1.05 9.46 -4.36
CA VAL A 107 2.22 8.73 -4.85
C VAL A 107 2.84 7.98 -3.68
N ALA A 108 2.99 6.66 -3.80
CA ALA A 108 3.49 5.85 -2.69
C ALA A 108 4.94 6.18 -2.32
N SER A 109 5.79 6.57 -3.29
CA SER A 109 7.16 6.98 -3.02
C SER A 109 7.27 8.23 -2.13
N ASP A 110 6.24 9.08 -2.10
CA ASP A 110 6.24 10.31 -1.28
C ASP A 110 6.22 10.01 0.22
N VAL A 111 5.71 8.84 0.64
CA VAL A 111 5.68 8.47 2.08
C VAL A 111 7.09 8.24 2.65
N VAL A 112 8.09 8.14 1.78
CA VAL A 112 9.52 8.01 2.14
C VAL A 112 10.37 9.12 1.51
N ASN A 113 9.75 10.15 0.93
CA ASN A 113 10.41 11.28 0.26
C ASN A 113 11.37 10.82 -0.86
N ASP A 114 11.03 9.78 -1.59
CA ASP A 114 11.82 9.27 -2.71
C ASP A 114 11.19 9.70 -4.04
N GLN A 115 12.01 10.22 -4.95
CA GLN A 115 11.61 10.66 -6.30
C GLN A 115 12.10 9.67 -7.38
N GLY A 116 12.69 8.54 -6.97
CA GLY A 116 13.20 7.51 -7.86
C GLY A 116 12.10 6.74 -8.59
N ALA A 117 12.54 5.90 -9.52
CA ALA A 117 11.75 4.81 -10.07
C ALA A 117 11.97 3.57 -9.22
N GLY A 118 10.90 2.89 -8.84
CA GLY A 118 11.00 1.67 -8.06
C GLY A 118 9.66 0.95 -7.95
N ASN A 119 9.71 -0.23 -7.35
CA ASN A 119 8.51 -0.99 -7.00
C ASN A 119 8.20 -0.76 -5.51
N TYR A 120 7.71 0.44 -5.17
CA TYR A 120 7.45 0.83 -3.78
C TYR A 120 6.37 -0.04 -3.12
N TRP A 121 5.42 -0.53 -3.90
CA TRP A 121 4.39 -1.46 -3.44
C TRP A 121 4.93 -2.79 -2.92
N LEU A 122 6.17 -3.17 -3.29
CA LEU A 122 6.85 -4.35 -2.77
C LEU A 122 7.39 -4.14 -1.34
N SER A 123 7.51 -2.89 -0.87
CA SER A 123 7.92 -2.59 0.49
C SER A 123 6.73 -2.64 1.46
N PRO A 124 6.70 -3.58 2.42
CA PRO A 124 5.64 -3.67 3.41
C PRO A 124 5.47 -2.38 4.21
N GLU A 125 6.56 -1.72 4.55
CA GLU A 125 6.53 -0.46 5.31
C GLU A 125 5.87 0.66 4.52
N ILE A 126 6.18 0.79 3.23
CA ILE A 126 5.58 1.82 2.38
C ILE A 126 4.10 1.55 2.21
N MET A 127 3.69 0.30 2.06
CA MET A 127 2.27 -0.06 1.96
C MET A 127 1.49 0.35 3.22
N LEU A 128 2.01 0.07 4.42
CA LEU A 128 1.36 0.48 5.67
C LEU A 128 1.28 2.01 5.79
N ARG A 129 2.31 2.75 5.41
CA ARG A 129 2.30 4.22 5.40
C ARG A 129 1.33 4.77 4.35
N THR A 130 1.23 4.14 3.18
CA THR A 130 0.31 4.53 2.10
C THR A 130 -1.14 4.38 2.53
N ILE A 131 -1.49 3.36 3.34
CA ILE A 131 -2.83 3.19 3.93
C ILE A 131 -3.22 4.42 4.75
N ASN A 132 -2.35 4.88 5.66
CA ASN A 132 -2.61 6.07 6.47
C ASN A 132 -2.77 7.31 5.59
N ARG A 133 -1.84 7.53 4.65
CA ARG A 133 -1.88 8.69 3.76
C ARG A 133 -3.12 8.73 2.87
N LEU A 134 -3.59 7.55 2.43
CA LEU A 134 -4.84 7.43 1.67
C LEU A 134 -6.06 7.77 2.53
N SER A 135 -6.08 7.30 3.78
CA SER A 135 -7.16 7.64 4.73
C SER A 135 -7.24 9.14 4.97
N ASP A 136 -6.10 9.81 5.16
CA ASP A 136 -6.03 11.26 5.32
C ASP A 136 -6.56 11.98 4.07
N LEU A 137 -6.08 11.59 2.89
CA LEU A 137 -6.50 12.19 1.62
C LEU A 137 -8.00 12.02 1.37
N LEU A 138 -8.55 10.84 1.64
CA LEU A 138 -9.99 10.58 1.51
C LEU A 138 -10.80 11.41 2.53
N SER A 139 -10.30 11.53 3.75
CA SER A 139 -10.94 12.33 4.81
C SER A 139 -10.98 13.82 4.48
N ASP A 140 -9.95 14.33 3.80
CA ASP A 140 -9.90 15.72 3.34
C ASP A 140 -10.77 15.95 2.11
N PHE A 141 -10.87 14.94 1.23
CA PHE A 141 -11.64 15.03 -0.01
C PHE A 141 -13.15 14.86 0.23
N ASP A 142 -13.52 13.94 1.10
CA ASP A 142 -14.90 13.62 1.49
C ASP A 142 -15.07 13.65 3.02
N PRO A 143 -15.15 14.86 3.63
CA PRO A 143 -15.22 15.01 5.08
C PRO A 143 -16.44 14.36 5.75
N GLN A 144 -17.52 14.14 4.99
CA GLN A 144 -18.75 13.51 5.53
C GLN A 144 -18.51 12.02 5.88
N ASN A 145 -17.57 11.36 5.21
CA ASN A 145 -17.23 9.96 5.45
C ASN A 145 -15.86 9.79 6.15
N ARG A 146 -15.31 10.86 6.73
CA ARG A 146 -14.01 10.83 7.44
C ARG A 146 -13.92 9.67 8.43
N ASP A 147 -14.92 9.50 9.27
CA ASP A 147 -14.93 8.46 10.31
C ASP A 147 -14.90 7.05 9.71
N VAL A 148 -15.53 6.86 8.55
CA VAL A 148 -15.49 5.58 7.80
C VAL A 148 -14.08 5.28 7.34
N TYR A 149 -13.39 6.24 6.72
CA TYR A 149 -12.03 6.06 6.21
C TYR A 149 -11.04 5.82 7.34
N MET A 150 -11.11 6.60 8.41
CA MET A 150 -10.27 6.43 9.60
C MET A 150 -10.51 5.07 10.27
N HIS A 151 -11.77 4.67 10.47
CA HIS A 151 -12.09 3.38 11.05
C HIS A 151 -11.59 2.22 10.19
N ASN A 152 -11.81 2.28 8.87
CA ASN A 152 -11.40 1.23 7.96
C ASN A 152 -9.87 1.09 7.90
N SER A 153 -9.14 2.22 7.84
CA SER A 153 -7.67 2.21 7.84
C SER A 153 -7.13 1.66 9.16
N GLN A 154 -7.66 2.11 10.29
CA GLN A 154 -7.25 1.59 11.60
C GLN A 154 -7.49 0.08 11.72
N LYS A 155 -8.69 -0.37 11.36
CA LYS A 155 -9.03 -1.80 11.36
C LYS A 155 -8.10 -2.61 10.45
N LEU A 156 -7.76 -2.07 9.26
CA LEU A 156 -6.84 -2.73 8.33
C LEU A 156 -5.44 -2.87 8.94
N LEU A 157 -4.93 -1.81 9.58
CA LEU A 157 -3.63 -1.81 10.24
C LEU A 157 -3.60 -2.72 11.47
N ASP A 158 -4.66 -2.71 12.30
CA ASP A 158 -4.78 -3.57 13.47
C ASP A 158 -4.79 -5.06 13.10
N ASN A 159 -5.52 -5.41 12.03
CA ASN A 159 -5.54 -6.77 11.51
C ASN A 159 -4.18 -7.24 10.98
N HIS A 160 -3.27 -6.30 10.68
CA HIS A 160 -1.92 -6.58 10.17
C HIS A 160 -0.82 -6.14 11.15
N GLN A 161 -1.14 -6.02 12.44
CA GLN A 161 -0.18 -5.64 13.49
C GLN A 161 1.04 -6.57 13.53
N ALA A 162 0.86 -7.86 13.21
CA ALA A 162 1.95 -8.84 13.12
C ALA A 162 2.96 -8.48 12.02
N LEU A 163 2.51 -7.89 10.90
CA LEU A 163 3.41 -7.38 9.85
C LEU A 163 4.27 -6.23 10.37
N SER A 164 3.66 -5.23 11.03
CA SER A 164 4.39 -4.13 11.68
C SER A 164 5.42 -4.63 12.68
N ASN A 165 5.04 -5.57 13.54
CA ASN A 165 5.94 -6.16 14.53
C ASN A 165 7.09 -6.91 13.85
N GLY A 166 6.80 -7.65 12.78
CA GLY A 166 7.83 -8.34 11.99
C GLY A 166 8.85 -7.37 11.38
N ILE A 167 8.38 -6.26 10.79
CA ILE A 167 9.26 -5.21 10.25
C ILE A 167 10.15 -4.61 11.36
N ASN A 168 9.57 -4.29 12.52
CA ASN A 168 10.33 -3.74 13.65
C ASN A 168 11.39 -4.74 14.17
N THR A 169 11.05 -6.03 14.18
CA THR A 169 12.03 -7.09 14.51
C THR A 169 13.18 -7.12 13.51
N LEU A 170 12.90 -7.02 12.20
CA LEU A 170 13.96 -6.94 11.19
C LEU A 170 14.82 -5.69 11.37
N LYS A 171 14.21 -4.53 11.61
CA LYS A 171 14.93 -3.26 11.84
C LYS A 171 15.84 -3.28 13.07
N SER A 172 15.54 -4.11 14.07
CA SER A 172 16.39 -4.27 15.24
C SER A 172 17.65 -5.11 14.99
N LYS A 173 17.72 -5.82 13.85
CA LYS A 173 18.88 -6.63 13.48
C LYS A 173 19.97 -5.78 12.83
N ASN A 174 21.19 -5.92 13.34
CA ASN A 174 22.35 -5.20 12.84
C ASN A 174 23.26 -6.10 11.99
N ASN A 175 24.02 -5.50 11.09
CA ASN A 175 25.05 -6.18 10.29
C ASN A 175 24.55 -7.36 9.45
N VAL A 176 23.30 -7.32 9.03
CA VAL A 176 22.73 -8.36 8.17
C VAL A 176 23.27 -8.20 6.75
N GLN A 177 23.92 -9.25 6.24
CA GLN A 177 24.38 -9.31 4.84
C GLN A 177 23.52 -10.32 4.08
N TYR A 178 23.18 -9.96 2.84
CA TYR A 178 22.37 -10.78 1.94
C TYR A 178 22.87 -10.67 0.51
N ILE A 179 22.46 -11.61 -0.35
CA ILE A 179 22.59 -11.52 -1.80
C ILE A 179 21.20 -11.53 -2.42
N ALA A 180 21.00 -10.77 -3.50
CA ALA A 180 19.77 -10.81 -4.27
C ALA A 180 20.09 -10.94 -5.75
N THR A 181 19.34 -11.79 -6.48
CA THR A 181 19.48 -12.01 -7.91
C THR A 181 18.92 -10.84 -8.74
N ASN A 182 18.06 -10.01 -8.13
CA ASN A 182 17.47 -8.83 -8.78
C ASN A 182 17.28 -7.68 -7.79
N ASN A 183 16.73 -6.56 -8.28
CA ASN A 183 16.56 -5.33 -7.51
C ASN A 183 15.15 -5.14 -6.91
N ALA A 184 14.22 -6.09 -7.09
CA ALA A 184 12.82 -5.90 -6.73
C ALA A 184 12.61 -5.49 -5.27
N GLN A 185 13.38 -6.08 -4.33
CA GLN A 185 13.27 -5.77 -2.89
C GLN A 185 14.28 -4.74 -2.38
N GLN A 186 15.01 -4.07 -3.27
CA GLN A 186 16.07 -3.13 -2.88
C GLN A 186 15.55 -2.02 -1.97
N ILE A 187 14.35 -1.48 -2.24
CA ILE A 187 13.74 -0.40 -1.45
C ILE A 187 13.50 -0.89 -0.01
N PHE A 188 12.88 -2.05 0.17
CA PHE A 188 12.63 -2.59 1.51
C PHE A 188 13.92 -2.94 2.23
N MET A 189 14.88 -3.60 1.57
CA MET A 189 16.16 -3.96 2.17
C MET A 189 16.98 -2.73 2.60
N SER A 190 16.93 -1.63 1.83
CA SER A 190 17.58 -0.37 2.22
C SER A 190 16.94 0.26 3.46
N GLN A 191 15.63 0.16 3.62
CA GLN A 191 14.91 0.62 4.83
C GLN A 191 15.30 -0.18 6.10
N LEU A 192 15.78 -1.42 5.93
CA LEU A 192 16.28 -2.27 7.00
C LEU A 192 17.78 -2.02 7.31
N ASN A 193 18.46 -1.19 6.51
CA ASN A 193 19.92 -1.02 6.55
C ASN A 193 20.70 -2.33 6.33
N TYR A 194 20.15 -3.26 5.55
CA TYR A 194 20.79 -4.53 5.24
C TYR A 194 21.78 -4.36 4.07
N ARG A 195 22.95 -4.97 4.21
CA ARG A 195 24.01 -4.85 3.21
C ARG A 195 23.90 -5.93 2.14
N ARG A 196 23.67 -5.50 0.90
CA ARG A 196 23.80 -6.39 -0.27
C ARG A 196 25.28 -6.60 -0.60
N VAL A 197 25.73 -7.85 -0.62
CA VAL A 197 27.16 -8.20 -0.77
C VAL A 197 27.57 -8.26 -2.24
N LEU A 198 26.73 -8.80 -3.10
CA LEU A 198 26.97 -8.91 -4.54
C LEU A 198 25.88 -8.13 -5.28
N PRO A 199 26.15 -6.93 -5.80
CA PRO A 199 25.14 -6.12 -6.45
C PRO A 199 24.64 -6.67 -7.79
N ASP A 200 25.49 -7.43 -8.49
CA ASP A 200 25.14 -8.01 -9.79
C ASP A 200 25.61 -9.49 -9.83
N VAL A 201 24.64 -10.39 -9.74
CA VAL A 201 24.88 -11.85 -9.77
C VAL A 201 25.15 -12.32 -11.20
N GLU A 202 24.48 -11.72 -12.20
CA GLU A 202 24.52 -12.17 -13.58
C GLU A 202 25.93 -12.03 -14.18
N THR A 203 26.66 -10.97 -13.82
CA THR A 203 28.01 -10.68 -14.31
C THR A 203 29.13 -11.21 -13.41
N ALA A 204 28.79 -11.92 -12.33
CA ALA A 204 29.76 -12.43 -11.36
C ALA A 204 30.67 -13.49 -11.98
N ASP A 205 31.99 -13.35 -11.79
CA ASP A 205 33.01 -14.28 -12.20
C ASP A 205 33.27 -15.41 -11.18
N ASP A 206 34.12 -16.38 -11.56
CA ASP A 206 34.49 -17.51 -10.70
C ASP A 206 35.11 -17.05 -9.38
N LYS A 207 35.91 -16.00 -9.38
CA LYS A 207 36.56 -15.45 -8.19
C LYS A 207 35.50 -14.87 -7.21
N ALA A 208 34.46 -14.21 -7.71
CA ALA A 208 33.33 -13.74 -6.90
C ALA A 208 32.58 -14.92 -6.27
N PHE A 209 32.36 -16.00 -7.01
CA PHE A 209 31.71 -17.21 -6.46
C PHE A 209 32.57 -17.93 -5.42
N ASP A 210 33.89 -17.96 -5.58
CA ASP A 210 34.80 -18.51 -4.58
C ASP A 210 34.73 -17.71 -3.26
N GLN A 211 34.69 -16.39 -3.35
CA GLN A 211 34.52 -15.54 -2.18
C GLN A 211 33.14 -15.74 -1.51
N ILE A 212 32.07 -15.83 -2.31
CA ILE A 212 30.71 -16.13 -1.79
C ILE A 212 30.71 -17.48 -1.06
N SER A 213 31.35 -18.51 -1.64
CA SER A 213 31.44 -19.82 -0.99
C SER A 213 32.13 -19.76 0.38
N GLN A 214 33.19 -18.94 0.52
CA GLN A 214 33.85 -18.72 1.81
C GLN A 214 32.93 -17.95 2.77
N ASP A 215 32.23 -16.92 2.31
CA ASP A 215 31.33 -16.12 3.14
C ASP A 215 30.10 -16.92 3.60
N PHE A 216 29.62 -17.87 2.79
CA PHE A 216 28.59 -18.84 3.17
C PHE A 216 29.07 -19.77 4.29
N LYS A 217 30.26 -20.37 4.13
CA LYS A 217 30.88 -21.23 5.16
C LYS A 217 31.09 -20.47 6.49
N ALA A 218 31.45 -19.21 6.40
CA ALA A 218 31.63 -18.32 7.56
C ALA A 218 30.32 -17.76 8.12
N LYS A 219 29.15 -18.13 7.55
CA LYS A 219 27.81 -17.64 7.93
C LYS A 219 27.69 -16.11 7.99
N LYS A 220 28.49 -15.40 7.21
CA LYS A 220 28.42 -13.94 7.08
C LYS A 220 27.15 -13.52 6.35
N ILE A 221 26.80 -14.23 5.27
CA ILE A 221 25.57 -14.00 4.49
C ILE A 221 24.45 -14.77 5.16
N LYS A 222 23.34 -14.06 5.48
CA LYS A 222 22.23 -14.62 6.25
C LYS A 222 21.20 -15.33 5.39
N PHE A 223 20.98 -14.84 4.17
CA PHE A 223 20.05 -15.43 3.21
C PHE A 223 20.33 -14.92 1.79
N ILE A 224 19.75 -15.57 0.81
CA ILE A 224 19.65 -15.04 -0.55
C ILE A 224 18.18 -14.79 -0.91
N LEU A 225 17.95 -13.75 -1.73
CA LEU A 225 16.66 -13.43 -2.33
C LEU A 225 16.71 -13.78 -3.81
N THR A 226 15.71 -14.52 -4.28
CA THR A 226 15.58 -14.91 -5.69
C THR A 226 14.12 -14.84 -6.11
N ALA A 227 13.85 -14.68 -7.39
CA ALA A 227 12.49 -14.73 -7.93
C ALA A 227 12.33 -15.93 -8.88
N PRO A 228 11.10 -16.45 -9.08
CA PRO A 228 10.87 -17.61 -9.95
C PRO A 228 11.36 -17.43 -11.40
N GLN A 229 11.38 -16.18 -11.85
CA GLN A 229 11.86 -15.79 -13.20
C GLN A 229 13.38 -15.68 -13.30
N ASP A 230 14.12 -15.68 -12.19
CA ASP A 230 15.58 -15.57 -12.15
C ASP A 230 16.17 -16.95 -12.52
N GLN A 231 16.54 -17.11 -13.79
CA GLN A 231 16.92 -18.40 -14.36
C GLN A 231 18.31 -18.38 -15.03
N SER A 232 19.12 -17.31 -14.81
CA SER A 232 20.47 -17.28 -15.34
C SER A 232 21.33 -18.41 -14.79
N GLN A 233 22.40 -18.80 -15.48
CA GLN A 233 23.33 -19.83 -14.99
C GLN A 233 23.94 -19.42 -13.66
N ASN A 234 24.26 -18.14 -13.47
CA ASN A 234 24.81 -17.62 -12.23
C ASN A 234 23.78 -17.62 -11.08
N ASP A 235 22.49 -17.34 -11.35
CA ASP A 235 21.44 -17.47 -10.34
C ASP A 235 21.29 -18.91 -9.85
N GLN A 236 21.26 -19.86 -10.80
CA GLN A 236 21.20 -21.30 -10.46
C GLN A 236 22.42 -21.76 -9.68
N ARG A 237 23.62 -21.31 -10.06
CA ARG A 237 24.88 -21.58 -9.36
C ARG A 237 24.84 -21.03 -7.92
N LEU A 238 24.36 -19.79 -7.74
CA LEU A 238 24.22 -19.15 -6.45
C LEU A 238 23.26 -19.94 -5.55
N VAL A 239 22.09 -20.30 -6.06
CA VAL A 239 21.08 -21.09 -5.33
C VAL A 239 21.64 -22.44 -4.91
N LYS A 240 22.38 -23.11 -5.79
CA LYS A 240 23.04 -24.40 -5.47
C LYS A 240 24.07 -24.24 -4.34
N LEU A 241 24.98 -23.27 -4.47
CA LEU A 241 25.99 -23.00 -3.44
C LEU A 241 25.36 -22.66 -2.09
N ALA A 242 24.30 -21.87 -2.06
CA ALA A 242 23.58 -21.54 -0.84
C ALA A 242 22.97 -22.79 -0.19
N LYS A 243 22.30 -23.65 -0.96
CA LYS A 243 21.73 -24.91 -0.49
C LYS A 243 22.80 -25.84 0.09
N ASP A 244 23.93 -26.00 -0.61
CA ASP A 244 25.04 -26.84 -0.18
C ASP A 244 25.66 -26.34 1.13
N ALA A 245 25.68 -25.00 1.34
CA ALA A 245 26.16 -24.34 2.55
C ALA A 245 25.07 -24.17 3.64
N LYS A 246 23.84 -24.64 3.40
CA LYS A 246 22.68 -24.49 4.28
C LYS A 246 22.33 -23.01 4.57
N ILE A 247 22.54 -22.14 3.59
CA ILE A 247 22.10 -20.75 3.63
C ILE A 247 20.65 -20.69 3.14
N PRO A 248 19.73 -20.05 3.88
CA PRO A 248 18.35 -19.92 3.48
C PRO A 248 18.18 -19.22 2.11
N VAL A 249 17.34 -19.81 1.28
CA VAL A 249 16.94 -19.26 -0.03
C VAL A 249 15.48 -18.82 0.08
N ILE A 250 15.24 -17.52 -0.04
CA ILE A 250 13.91 -16.93 0.00
C ILE A 250 13.51 -16.62 -1.44
N THR A 251 12.42 -17.23 -1.88
CA THR A 251 11.84 -16.98 -3.18
C THR A 251 10.61 -16.11 -3.03
N PHE A 252 10.53 -15.02 -3.78
CA PHE A 252 9.36 -14.15 -3.81
C PHE A 252 8.98 -13.81 -5.25
N ASN A 253 7.71 -13.53 -5.49
CA ASN A 253 7.23 -13.06 -6.77
C ASN A 253 7.41 -11.54 -6.89
N GLN A 254 7.74 -11.05 -8.09
CA GLN A 254 7.73 -9.61 -8.40
C GLN A 254 6.34 -9.10 -8.79
N VAL A 255 5.39 -10.01 -8.92
CA VAL A 255 3.98 -9.74 -9.22
C VAL A 255 3.16 -10.37 -8.10
N LEU A 256 2.16 -9.63 -7.61
CA LEU A 256 1.24 -10.16 -6.62
C LEU A 256 0.52 -11.39 -7.19
N PRO A 257 0.59 -12.56 -6.53
CA PRO A 257 -0.11 -13.74 -6.99
C PRO A 257 -1.62 -13.49 -7.08
N HIS A 258 -2.25 -14.16 -8.05
CA HIS A 258 -3.70 -14.06 -8.24
C HIS A 258 -4.42 -14.52 -6.96
N ASP A 259 -5.46 -13.79 -6.58
CA ASP A 259 -6.30 -14.04 -5.39
C ASP A 259 -5.59 -13.91 -4.02
N GLU A 260 -4.35 -13.44 -3.98
CA GLU A 260 -3.69 -13.17 -2.71
C GLU A 260 -3.94 -11.74 -2.21
N ASN A 261 -4.08 -11.63 -0.87
CA ASN A 261 -4.09 -10.33 -0.21
C ASN A 261 -2.66 -9.79 -0.09
N VAL A 262 -2.42 -8.55 -0.54
CA VAL A 262 -1.08 -7.96 -0.59
C VAL A 262 -0.41 -7.90 0.80
N LEU A 263 -1.15 -7.55 1.85
CA LEU A 263 -0.56 -7.43 3.20
C LEU A 263 -0.26 -8.81 3.81
N ALA A 264 -1.08 -9.82 3.53
CA ALA A 264 -0.81 -11.20 3.94
C ALA A 264 0.40 -11.76 3.19
N TRP A 265 0.50 -11.51 1.89
CA TRP A 265 1.66 -11.90 1.07
C TRP A 265 2.95 -11.23 1.57
N GLN A 266 2.91 -9.94 1.88
CA GLN A 266 4.04 -9.21 2.46
C GLN A 266 4.41 -9.73 3.87
N PHE A 267 3.42 -10.11 4.68
CA PHE A 267 3.66 -10.70 5.99
C PHE A 267 4.43 -12.02 5.88
N ASN A 268 4.05 -12.87 4.93
CA ASN A 268 4.77 -14.11 4.64
C ASN A 268 6.24 -13.83 4.25
N PHE A 269 6.48 -12.83 3.43
CA PHE A 269 7.84 -12.43 3.03
C PHE A 269 8.67 -11.95 4.24
N VAL A 270 8.14 -11.05 5.06
CA VAL A 270 8.79 -10.56 6.29
C VAL A 270 9.10 -11.72 7.24
N THR A 271 8.16 -12.66 7.38
CA THR A 271 8.33 -13.85 8.22
C THR A 271 9.46 -14.76 7.72
N GLN A 272 9.54 -14.97 6.40
CA GLN A 272 10.63 -15.77 5.81
C GLN A 272 12.01 -15.15 6.09
N ILE A 273 12.15 -13.81 5.98
CA ILE A 273 13.40 -13.12 6.29
C ILE A 273 13.76 -13.29 7.77
N ASN A 274 12.78 -13.07 8.68
CA ASN A 274 13.01 -13.27 10.12
C ASN A 274 13.50 -14.69 10.43
N ASN A 275 12.83 -15.70 9.88
CA ASN A 275 13.18 -17.11 10.07
C ASN A 275 14.57 -17.43 9.49
N ALA A 276 14.89 -16.88 8.32
CA ALA A 276 16.20 -17.09 7.70
C ALA A 276 17.34 -16.55 8.57
N ILE A 277 17.19 -15.36 9.12
CA ILE A 277 18.19 -14.77 10.02
C ILE A 277 18.32 -15.62 11.28
N GLN A 278 17.21 -16.00 11.92
CA GLN A 278 17.20 -16.82 13.11
C GLN A 278 17.86 -18.20 12.90
N THR A 279 17.62 -18.83 11.75
CA THR A 279 18.24 -20.12 11.38
C THR A 279 19.76 -20.02 11.38
N ILE A 280 20.31 -18.97 10.80
CA ILE A 280 21.77 -18.78 10.75
C ILE A 280 22.35 -18.38 12.11
N GLU A 281 21.63 -17.58 12.90
CA GLU A 281 22.06 -17.15 14.25
C GLU A 281 22.02 -18.29 15.27
N SER A 282 21.02 -19.20 15.16
CA SER A 282 20.90 -20.35 16.06
C SER A 282 21.82 -21.52 15.72
N GLY A 283 22.53 -21.49 14.61
CA GLY A 283 23.43 -22.52 14.16
C GLY A 283 22.77 -23.82 13.69
N LYS A 284 21.43 -23.79 13.47
CA LYS A 284 20.63 -24.92 13.02
C LYS A 284 20.74 -25.15 11.51
#